data_04eb4bfa84d3fac134c0d5c4818c65a7
#
_entry.id   04eb4bfa84d3fac134c0d5c4818c65a7
#
_cell.length_a   1.000
_cell.length_b   1.000
_cell.length_c   1.000
_cell.angle_alpha   90.00
_cell.angle_beta   90.00
_cell.angle_gamma   90.00
#
_symmetry.space_group_name_H-M   'P 1'
#
loop_
_entity.id
_entity.type
_entity.pdbx_description
1 polymer ?
#
loop_
_entity_poly.entity_id
_entity_poly.type
_entity_poly.pdbx_seq_one_letter_code
_entity_poly.pdbx_strand_id
1 'polypeptide(L)'
;MSYFRRMLALAALLVVALSVTAQKKFTVYAVGFYNQENLFDTCHDEGKRDYEFLPSGSYKWNGMKYTHKLHNMARALADMGTDVLPGVGCAIIGLAEVENAKVLTDLTAQPELATRGYKFCHVEGPDRRGIDCALLYNPSLFEVRNVKLVPYVQSLEKDSAFFTRGFLTVSGVLAGEHVTVVVCHLPSRFSDSFYREQGARQILAIRDSIQREDKNCKVLVMGDMNDDPMDKSMSEALRGKANINEVAEGDMYNPWYNVLTKEGVGTLQFQGSWNLFDQILLSKNWLNANGSKDYTTL
;
A
#
# COMPACT_ATOMS: atom_id res chain seq x y z
N MET A 1 -36.52 -57.71 11.31
CA MET A 1 -35.54 -57.28 10.28
C MET A 1 -35.77 -55.85 9.71
N SER A 2 -36.91 -55.24 9.87
CA SER A 2 -37.21 -53.93 9.31
C SER A 2 -36.63 -52.74 10.12
N TYR A 3 -36.62 -52.83 11.45
CA TYR A 3 -36.13 -51.74 12.34
C TYR A 3 -34.61 -51.56 12.27
N PHE A 4 -33.85 -52.62 12.22
CA PHE A 4 -32.37 -52.57 12.14
C PHE A 4 -31.87 -51.94 10.82
N ARG A 5 -32.57 -52.26 9.70
CA ARG A 5 -32.28 -51.63 8.40
C ARG A 5 -32.60 -50.13 8.38
N ARG A 6 -33.65 -49.71 9.09
CA ARG A 6 -33.99 -48.26 9.20
C ARG A 6 -33.01 -47.52 10.10
N MET A 7 -32.51 -48.10 11.17
CA MET A 7 -31.50 -47.53 12.01
C MET A 7 -30.15 -47.41 11.28
N LEU A 8 -29.75 -48.41 10.49
CA LEU A 8 -28.53 -48.33 9.67
C LEU A 8 -28.65 -47.28 8.58
N ALA A 9 -29.80 -47.11 7.95
CA ALA A 9 -30.02 -46.05 6.96
C ALA A 9 -30.00 -44.66 7.58
N LEU A 10 -30.58 -44.47 8.78
CA LEU A 10 -30.50 -43.20 9.52
C LEU A 10 -29.07 -42.88 9.97
N ALA A 11 -28.30 -43.86 10.44
CA ALA A 11 -26.90 -43.70 10.81
C ALA A 11 -26.01 -43.34 9.60
N ALA A 12 -26.26 -43.97 8.45
CA ALA A 12 -25.57 -43.66 7.19
C ALA A 12 -25.90 -42.24 6.69
N LEU A 13 -27.17 -41.79 6.81
CA LEU A 13 -27.56 -40.42 6.49
C LEU A 13 -26.94 -39.39 7.45
N LEU A 14 -26.83 -39.71 8.75
CA LEU A 14 -26.15 -38.85 9.72
C LEU A 14 -24.64 -38.74 9.45
N VAL A 15 -23.98 -39.81 9.04
CA VAL A 15 -22.57 -39.83 8.68
C VAL A 15 -22.31 -39.02 7.39
N VAL A 16 -23.22 -39.10 6.40
CA VAL A 16 -23.14 -38.28 5.17
C VAL A 16 -23.42 -36.81 5.47
N ALA A 17 -24.32 -36.50 6.42
CA ALA A 17 -24.58 -35.13 6.83
C ALA A 17 -23.40 -34.48 7.61
N LEU A 18 -22.58 -35.30 8.30
CA LEU A 18 -21.37 -34.84 9.01
C LEU A 18 -20.14 -34.69 8.09
N SER A 19 -20.22 -35.22 6.86
CA SER A 19 -19.13 -35.05 5.86
C SER A 19 -19.31 -33.82 4.98
N VAL A 20 -20.13 -32.85 5.35
CA VAL A 20 -20.03 -31.51 4.77
C VAL A 20 -18.71 -30.92 5.27
N THR A 21 -17.65 -31.28 4.56
CA THR A 21 -16.40 -30.55 4.68
C THR A 21 -16.74 -29.07 4.51
N ALA A 22 -16.56 -28.28 5.58
CA ALA A 22 -16.68 -26.84 5.51
C ALA A 22 -15.70 -26.40 4.43
N GLN A 23 -16.23 -26.16 3.24
CA GLN A 23 -15.45 -25.59 2.16
C GLN A 23 -14.93 -24.26 2.68
N LYS A 24 -13.63 -24.13 2.89
CA LYS A 24 -13.03 -22.87 3.31
C LYS A 24 -13.46 -21.82 2.29
N LYS A 25 -14.39 -20.95 2.68
CA LYS A 25 -14.75 -19.79 1.88
C LYS A 25 -13.55 -18.85 1.91
N PHE A 26 -12.81 -18.81 0.83
CA PHE A 26 -11.81 -17.77 0.63
C PHE A 26 -12.53 -16.48 0.24
N THR A 27 -12.18 -15.41 0.93
CA THR A 27 -12.59 -14.05 0.53
C THR A 27 -11.34 -13.36 0.00
N VAL A 28 -11.43 -12.82 -1.21
CA VAL A 28 -10.32 -12.11 -1.86
C VAL A 28 -10.50 -10.61 -1.64
N TYR A 29 -9.42 -9.92 -1.31
CA TYR A 29 -9.35 -8.48 -1.21
C TYR A 29 -8.20 -7.98 -2.07
N ALA A 30 -8.44 -6.95 -2.87
CA ALA A 30 -7.38 -6.27 -3.59
C ALA A 30 -6.81 -5.14 -2.73
N VAL A 31 -5.50 -4.95 -2.80
CA VAL A 31 -4.80 -3.79 -2.26
C VAL A 31 -3.94 -3.18 -3.36
N GLY A 32 -3.82 -1.88 -3.41
CA GLY A 32 -3.08 -1.17 -4.45
C GLY A 32 -2.21 -0.06 -3.89
N PHE A 33 -1.31 0.42 -4.73
CA PHE A 33 -0.56 1.65 -4.52
C PHE A 33 -0.48 2.43 -5.83
N TYR A 34 -0.58 3.76 -5.75
CA TYR A 34 -0.47 4.62 -6.92
C TYR A 34 0.12 5.98 -6.56
N ASN A 35 1.27 6.33 -7.15
CA ASN A 35 1.83 7.67 -7.03
C ASN A 35 0.99 8.63 -7.86
N GLN A 36 0.49 9.71 -7.24
CA GLN A 36 -0.40 10.70 -7.88
C GLN A 36 0.36 11.72 -8.74
N GLU A 37 1.70 11.63 -8.82
CA GLU A 37 2.53 12.51 -9.64
C GLU A 37 2.25 14.01 -9.38
N ASN A 38 2.42 14.44 -8.14
CA ASN A 38 2.17 15.82 -7.71
C ASN A 38 0.70 16.25 -7.87
N LEU A 39 -0.19 15.64 -7.09
CA LEU A 39 -1.59 16.07 -7.01
C LEU A 39 -1.71 17.29 -6.11
N PHE A 40 -1.55 18.47 -6.70
CA PHE A 40 -1.73 19.77 -6.07
C PHE A 40 -3.06 20.39 -6.47
N ASP A 41 -3.63 21.22 -5.59
CA ASP A 41 -4.69 22.15 -5.97
C ASP A 41 -4.10 23.40 -6.67
N THR A 42 -4.79 24.51 -6.66
CA THR A 42 -4.34 25.73 -7.34
C THR A 42 -4.03 26.89 -6.39
N CYS A 43 -3.98 26.59 -5.09
CA CYS A 43 -3.76 27.55 -4.01
C CYS A 43 -2.39 27.31 -3.37
N HIS A 44 -1.77 28.36 -2.87
CA HIS A 44 -0.52 28.25 -2.13
C HIS A 44 -0.78 27.85 -0.67
N ASP A 45 -0.11 26.83 -0.21
CA ASP A 45 -0.09 26.44 1.20
C ASP A 45 1.04 27.19 1.94
N GLU A 46 0.70 27.86 3.01
CA GLU A 46 1.64 28.67 3.80
C GLU A 46 2.83 27.81 4.29
N GLY A 47 4.05 28.30 4.03
CA GLY A 47 5.27 27.63 4.43
C GLY A 47 5.75 26.52 3.50
N LYS A 48 5.01 26.20 2.43
CA LYS A 48 5.38 25.20 1.43
C LYS A 48 6.04 25.84 0.19
N ARG A 49 6.73 25.02 -0.60
CA ARG A 49 7.37 25.43 -1.87
C ARG A 49 6.61 24.86 -3.06
N ASP A 50 5.33 25.17 -3.14
CA ASP A 50 4.37 24.69 -4.14
C ASP A 50 4.17 25.68 -5.31
N TYR A 51 4.96 26.74 -5.37
CA TYR A 51 4.81 27.86 -6.32
C TYR A 51 4.73 27.43 -7.79
N GLU A 52 5.33 26.28 -8.14
CA GLU A 52 5.30 25.76 -9.51
C GLU A 52 3.90 25.29 -9.90
N PHE A 53 3.10 24.86 -8.91
CA PHE A 53 1.74 24.34 -9.05
C PHE A 53 0.65 25.42 -8.86
N LEU A 54 1.00 26.68 -9.01
CA LEU A 54 0.04 27.80 -9.02
C LEU A 54 -0.32 28.20 -10.46
N PRO A 55 -1.47 28.89 -10.67
CA PRO A 55 -1.81 29.46 -11.97
C PRO A 55 -0.77 30.40 -12.52
N SER A 56 -0.05 31.12 -11.64
CA SER A 56 1.09 31.99 -11.97
C SER A 56 2.42 31.25 -12.08
N GLY A 57 2.52 30.01 -11.59
CA GLY A 57 3.73 29.20 -11.53
C GLY A 57 4.22 28.70 -12.89
N SER A 58 5.36 27.97 -12.89
CA SER A 58 5.99 27.47 -14.11
C SER A 58 5.11 26.48 -14.88
N TYR A 59 4.35 25.64 -14.18
CA TYR A 59 3.42 24.69 -14.79
C TYR A 59 2.10 25.32 -15.25
N LYS A 60 1.85 26.61 -14.94
CA LYS A 60 0.56 27.26 -15.22
C LYS A 60 -0.60 26.38 -14.73
N TRP A 61 -0.48 25.90 -13.50
CA TRP A 61 -1.39 24.96 -12.90
C TRP A 61 -2.69 25.64 -12.51
N ASN A 62 -3.71 25.51 -13.34
CA ASN A 62 -5.00 26.16 -13.18
C ASN A 62 -6.12 25.14 -12.90
N GLY A 63 -7.32 25.66 -12.59
CA GLY A 63 -8.47 24.83 -12.25
C GLY A 63 -8.82 23.79 -13.32
N MET A 64 -8.64 24.10 -14.61
CA MET A 64 -8.91 23.14 -15.69
C MET A 64 -7.92 21.96 -15.63
N LYS A 65 -6.64 22.21 -15.46
CA LYS A 65 -5.61 21.16 -15.31
C LYS A 65 -5.85 20.33 -14.07
N TYR A 66 -6.17 20.97 -12.96
CA TYR A 66 -6.48 20.30 -11.70
C TYR A 66 -7.69 19.38 -11.84
N THR A 67 -8.81 19.87 -12.36
CA THR A 67 -10.03 19.06 -12.57
C THR A 67 -9.77 17.89 -13.51
N HIS A 68 -9.03 18.11 -14.60
CA HIS A 68 -8.66 17.04 -15.54
C HIS A 68 -7.78 15.97 -14.88
N LYS A 69 -6.82 16.38 -14.05
CA LYS A 69 -5.99 15.45 -13.30
C LYS A 69 -6.80 14.64 -12.29
N LEU A 70 -7.66 15.28 -11.50
CA LEU A 70 -8.56 14.61 -10.57
C LEU A 70 -9.38 13.51 -11.26
N HIS A 71 -10.00 13.85 -12.40
CA HIS A 71 -10.78 12.90 -13.18
C HIS A 71 -9.94 11.70 -13.66
N ASN A 72 -8.75 11.94 -14.21
CA ASN A 72 -7.88 10.87 -14.69
C ASN A 72 -7.37 9.97 -13.54
N MET A 73 -6.99 10.56 -12.41
CA MET A 73 -6.56 9.80 -11.24
C MET A 73 -7.72 8.98 -10.67
N ALA A 74 -8.91 9.56 -10.58
CA ALA A 74 -10.11 8.88 -10.10
C ALA A 74 -10.47 7.67 -10.98
N ARG A 75 -10.35 7.79 -12.30
CA ARG A 75 -10.52 6.64 -13.22
C ARG A 75 -9.53 5.54 -12.96
N ALA A 76 -8.24 5.88 -12.89
CA ALA A 76 -7.19 4.89 -12.64
C ALA A 76 -7.42 4.15 -11.31
N LEU A 77 -7.75 4.89 -10.24
CA LEU A 77 -8.03 4.31 -8.93
C LEU A 77 -9.32 3.48 -8.90
N ALA A 78 -10.35 3.88 -9.65
CA ALA A 78 -11.60 3.14 -9.75
C ALA A 78 -11.44 1.82 -10.53
N ASP A 79 -10.55 1.77 -11.51
CA ASP A 79 -10.27 0.58 -12.31
C ASP A 79 -9.35 -0.42 -11.60
N MET A 80 -8.56 0.05 -10.63
CA MET A 80 -7.59 -0.77 -9.92
C MET A 80 -8.25 -1.95 -9.20
N GLY A 81 -7.79 -3.18 -9.50
CA GLY A 81 -8.27 -4.44 -8.91
C GLY A 81 -9.63 -4.90 -9.42
N THR A 82 -10.22 -4.24 -10.42
CA THR A 82 -11.55 -4.62 -10.94
C THR A 82 -11.51 -5.77 -11.92
N ASP A 83 -10.38 -6.08 -12.48
CA ASP A 83 -10.12 -7.27 -13.30
C ASP A 83 -10.30 -8.57 -12.50
N VAL A 84 -9.95 -8.55 -11.20
CA VAL A 84 -10.13 -9.69 -10.27
C VAL A 84 -11.40 -9.56 -9.46
N LEU A 85 -11.76 -8.36 -9.03
CA LEU A 85 -12.94 -8.05 -8.20
C LEU A 85 -13.87 -7.05 -8.91
N PRO A 86 -14.58 -7.48 -9.97
CA PRO A 86 -15.46 -6.60 -10.73
C PRO A 86 -16.48 -5.90 -9.81
N GLY A 87 -16.58 -4.57 -9.96
CA GLY A 87 -17.50 -3.77 -9.18
C GLY A 87 -17.08 -3.46 -7.74
N VAL A 88 -16.07 -4.14 -7.20
CA VAL A 88 -15.57 -3.92 -5.82
C VAL A 88 -14.31 -3.06 -5.84
N GLY A 89 -13.31 -3.43 -6.64
CA GLY A 89 -12.00 -2.77 -6.66
C GLY A 89 -11.18 -3.05 -5.40
N CYS A 90 -10.22 -2.18 -5.10
CA CYS A 90 -9.35 -2.32 -3.95
C CYS A 90 -10.05 -2.03 -2.62
N ALA A 91 -9.76 -2.82 -1.60
CA ALA A 91 -10.17 -2.52 -0.22
C ALA A 91 -9.34 -1.35 0.35
N ILE A 92 -8.08 -1.27 -0.06
CA ILE A 92 -7.07 -0.31 0.43
C ILE A 92 -6.21 0.12 -0.76
N ILE A 93 -5.95 1.43 -0.88
CA ILE A 93 -5.03 1.99 -1.87
C ILE A 93 -4.11 3.01 -1.18
N GLY A 94 -2.81 2.74 -1.16
CA GLY A 94 -1.81 3.72 -0.76
C GLY A 94 -1.60 4.76 -1.85
N LEU A 95 -1.43 6.01 -1.47
CA LEU A 95 -1.14 7.12 -2.37
C LEU A 95 0.14 7.82 -1.95
N ALA A 96 0.89 8.31 -2.92
CA ALA A 96 1.98 9.24 -2.72
C ALA A 96 1.77 10.52 -3.54
N GLU A 97 2.49 11.58 -3.19
CA GLU A 97 2.47 12.88 -3.85
C GLU A 97 1.08 13.54 -3.87
N VAL A 98 0.39 13.46 -2.74
CA VAL A 98 -0.82 14.23 -2.48
C VAL A 98 -0.49 15.45 -1.64
N GLU A 99 -1.04 16.61 -1.98
CA GLU A 99 -0.74 17.86 -1.29
C GLU A 99 -1.36 17.91 0.11
N ASN A 100 -2.67 17.78 0.20
CA ASN A 100 -3.41 17.99 1.45
C ASN A 100 -4.75 17.23 1.49
N ALA A 101 -5.47 17.37 2.59
CA ALA A 101 -6.80 16.74 2.76
C ALA A 101 -7.85 17.26 1.77
N LYS A 102 -7.69 18.49 1.26
CA LYS A 102 -8.61 19.05 0.28
C LYS A 102 -8.53 18.30 -1.05
N VAL A 103 -7.32 18.08 -1.58
CA VAL A 103 -7.16 17.34 -2.84
C VAL A 103 -7.69 15.90 -2.74
N LEU A 104 -7.56 15.27 -1.57
CA LEU A 104 -8.13 13.94 -1.31
C LEU A 104 -9.66 13.95 -1.25
N THR A 105 -10.24 15.00 -0.68
CA THR A 105 -11.70 15.21 -0.68
C THR A 105 -12.21 15.39 -2.10
N ASP A 106 -11.55 16.24 -2.88
CA ASP A 106 -11.92 16.51 -4.28
C ASP A 106 -11.74 15.24 -5.15
N LEU A 107 -10.70 14.44 -4.89
CA LEU A 107 -10.44 13.17 -5.59
C LEU A 107 -11.51 12.12 -5.29
N THR A 108 -11.83 11.92 -4.01
CA THR A 108 -12.83 10.90 -3.61
C THR A 108 -14.26 11.29 -3.98
N ALA A 109 -14.52 12.57 -4.23
CA ALA A 109 -15.79 13.08 -4.71
C ALA A 109 -15.98 12.95 -6.23
N GLN A 110 -14.92 12.57 -6.98
CA GLN A 110 -15.06 12.37 -8.43
C GLN A 110 -16.08 11.25 -8.72
N PRO A 111 -16.90 11.36 -9.78
CA PRO A 111 -17.98 10.42 -10.08
C PRO A 111 -17.51 8.96 -10.13
N GLU A 112 -16.29 8.71 -10.61
CA GLU A 112 -15.70 7.37 -10.75
C GLU A 112 -15.43 6.71 -9.39
N LEU A 113 -15.05 7.49 -8.37
CA LEU A 113 -14.76 7.01 -7.02
C LEU A 113 -15.94 7.15 -6.07
N ALA A 114 -16.84 8.11 -6.28
CA ALA A 114 -17.94 8.38 -5.38
C ALA A 114 -18.83 7.15 -5.11
N THR A 115 -19.04 6.31 -6.14
CA THR A 115 -19.82 5.06 -6.02
C THR A 115 -19.12 3.98 -5.20
N ARG A 116 -17.79 4.07 -5.03
CA ARG A 116 -17.00 3.14 -4.21
C ARG A 116 -17.06 3.48 -2.73
N GLY A 117 -17.44 4.72 -2.38
CA GLY A 117 -17.56 5.18 -1.01
C GLY A 117 -16.22 5.21 -0.24
N TYR A 118 -15.10 5.39 -0.94
CA TYR A 118 -13.80 5.48 -0.29
C TYR A 118 -13.75 6.63 0.71
N LYS A 119 -13.12 6.34 1.85
CA LYS A 119 -12.61 7.32 2.80
C LYS A 119 -11.11 7.36 2.71
N PHE A 120 -10.50 8.35 3.36
CA PHE A 120 -9.04 8.46 3.38
C PHE A 120 -8.47 8.67 4.78
N CYS A 121 -7.22 8.28 4.95
CA CYS A 121 -6.36 8.65 6.07
C CYS A 121 -5.22 9.50 5.52
N HIS A 122 -4.98 10.63 6.15
CA HIS A 122 -3.91 11.56 5.80
C HIS A 122 -3.43 12.27 7.07
N VAL A 123 -2.15 12.56 7.13
CA VAL A 123 -1.55 13.38 8.18
C VAL A 123 -0.50 14.27 7.50
N GLU A 124 -0.64 15.57 7.67
CA GLU A 124 0.31 16.56 7.17
C GLU A 124 1.73 16.25 7.62
N GLY A 125 2.65 16.25 6.67
CA GLY A 125 4.06 15.96 6.86
C GLY A 125 4.96 17.19 6.71
N PRO A 126 6.24 17.02 7.05
CA PRO A 126 7.21 18.12 7.02
C PRO A 126 7.85 18.33 5.64
N ASP A 127 7.39 17.68 4.58
CA ASP A 127 7.95 17.89 3.23
C ASP A 127 7.85 19.36 2.82
N ARG A 128 8.94 19.88 2.28
CA ARG A 128 9.02 21.30 1.92
C ARG A 128 8.17 21.67 0.71
N ARG A 129 7.90 20.72 -0.18
CA ARG A 129 7.02 20.93 -1.34
C ARG A 129 5.55 20.90 -0.93
N GLY A 130 5.24 20.26 0.22
CA GLY A 130 3.88 20.03 0.66
C GLY A 130 3.26 18.78 0.07
N ILE A 131 4.05 17.74 -0.22
CA ILE A 131 3.52 16.45 -0.67
C ILE A 131 3.63 15.40 0.43
N ASP A 132 2.60 14.61 0.55
CA ASP A 132 2.45 13.60 1.58
C ASP A 132 2.05 12.24 1.01
N CYS A 133 1.99 11.24 1.90
CA CYS A 133 1.35 9.96 1.66
C CYS A 133 -0.06 9.95 2.21
N ALA A 134 -0.96 9.22 1.56
CA ALA A 134 -2.31 8.99 2.04
C ALA A 134 -2.72 7.53 1.85
N LEU A 135 -3.82 7.13 2.49
CA LEU A 135 -4.44 5.83 2.31
C LEU A 135 -5.92 6.03 2.00
N LEU A 136 -6.38 5.58 0.83
CA LEU A 136 -7.79 5.38 0.56
C LEU A 136 -8.21 4.00 1.08
N TYR A 137 -9.41 3.90 1.61
CA TYR A 137 -9.96 2.62 2.06
C TYR A 137 -11.47 2.55 1.88
N ASN A 138 -11.96 1.35 1.57
CA ASN A 138 -13.39 1.07 1.59
C ASN A 138 -13.81 0.74 3.02
N PRO A 139 -14.64 1.58 3.69
CA PRO A 139 -15.00 1.40 5.10
C PRO A 139 -15.86 0.15 5.37
N SER A 140 -16.43 -0.46 4.32
CA SER A 140 -17.16 -1.72 4.44
C SER A 140 -16.22 -2.94 4.49
N LEU A 141 -14.96 -2.78 4.09
CA LEU A 141 -13.97 -3.86 3.99
C LEU A 141 -12.83 -3.70 5.00
N PHE A 142 -12.39 -2.48 5.25
CA PHE A 142 -11.32 -2.16 6.18
C PHE A 142 -11.78 -1.20 7.28
N GLU A 143 -11.76 -1.68 8.52
CA GLU A 143 -12.07 -0.90 9.71
C GLU A 143 -10.81 -0.23 10.23
N VAL A 144 -10.64 1.06 9.99
CA VAL A 144 -9.50 1.84 10.51
C VAL A 144 -9.63 2.03 12.01
N ARG A 145 -8.56 1.74 12.77
CA ARG A 145 -8.49 1.89 14.23
C ARG A 145 -7.50 2.93 14.70
N ASN A 146 -6.37 3.06 14.00
CA ASN A 146 -5.34 4.03 14.37
C ASN A 146 -4.66 4.59 13.12
N VAL A 147 -4.38 5.89 13.14
CA VAL A 147 -3.65 6.61 12.09
C VAL A 147 -2.57 7.44 12.73
N LYS A 148 -1.33 7.29 12.27
CA LYS A 148 -0.20 8.11 12.73
C LYS A 148 0.79 8.34 11.61
N LEU A 149 1.45 9.48 11.63
CA LEU A 149 2.64 9.74 10.83
C LEU A 149 3.86 9.50 11.71
N VAL A 150 4.71 8.56 11.31
CA VAL A 150 6.02 8.37 11.94
C VAL A 150 7.02 9.23 11.17
N PRO A 151 7.68 10.20 11.81
CA PRO A 151 8.58 11.10 11.11
C PRO A 151 9.81 10.33 10.60
N TYR A 152 10.31 10.73 9.44
CA TYR A 152 11.62 10.32 8.99
C TYR A 152 12.68 10.97 9.89
N VAL A 153 13.51 10.15 10.52
CA VAL A 153 14.58 10.59 11.40
C VAL A 153 15.90 10.47 10.66
N GLN A 154 16.57 11.59 10.50
CA GLN A 154 17.87 11.59 9.87
C GLN A 154 18.99 11.24 10.84
N SER A 155 20.00 10.48 10.36
CA SER A 155 21.24 10.30 11.08
C SER A 155 21.99 11.64 11.16
N LEU A 156 22.42 12.03 12.37
CA LEU A 156 23.17 13.26 12.63
C LEU A 156 24.51 13.34 11.88
N GLU A 157 24.91 12.26 11.22
CA GLU A 157 26.23 12.15 10.57
C GLU A 157 26.35 12.86 9.24
N LYS A 158 25.26 13.16 8.53
CA LYS A 158 25.35 13.71 7.18
C LYS A 158 24.75 15.11 6.98
N ASP A 159 23.56 15.41 7.43
CA ASP A 159 22.92 16.72 7.25
C ASP A 159 21.71 16.89 8.16
N SER A 160 21.79 17.79 9.13
CA SER A 160 20.70 18.06 10.08
C SER A 160 19.48 18.77 9.46
N ALA A 161 19.57 19.21 8.21
CA ALA A 161 18.53 19.98 7.51
C ALA A 161 17.73 19.18 6.48
N PHE A 162 17.93 17.86 6.39
CA PHE A 162 17.17 17.01 5.45
C PHE A 162 15.78 16.73 5.98
N PHE A 163 14.78 17.36 5.39
CA PHE A 163 13.38 17.14 5.69
C PHE A 163 12.70 16.42 4.53
N THR A 164 12.00 15.34 4.83
CA THR A 164 11.22 14.57 3.85
C THR A 164 9.94 14.06 4.49
N ARG A 165 9.09 13.44 3.67
CA ARG A 165 7.84 12.80 4.11
C ARG A 165 8.14 11.80 5.21
N GLY A 166 7.23 11.69 6.17
CA GLY A 166 7.22 10.59 7.12
C GLY A 166 6.59 9.32 6.53
N PHE A 167 6.34 8.36 7.41
CA PHE A 167 5.72 7.08 7.10
C PHE A 167 4.30 7.08 7.65
N LEU A 168 3.30 7.17 6.77
CA LEU A 168 1.91 7.08 7.19
C LEU A 168 1.60 5.64 7.59
N THR A 169 1.27 5.44 8.86
CA THR A 169 0.97 4.13 9.42
C THR A 169 -0.50 4.07 9.81
N VAL A 170 -1.24 3.16 9.19
CA VAL A 170 -2.67 2.97 9.42
C VAL A 170 -2.91 1.54 9.87
N SER A 171 -3.39 1.37 11.10
CA SER A 171 -3.74 0.07 11.66
C SER A 171 -5.25 -0.13 11.66
N GLY A 172 -5.70 -1.33 11.39
CA GLY A 172 -7.11 -1.65 11.32
C GLY A 172 -7.40 -3.14 11.25
N VAL A 173 -8.62 -3.47 10.83
CA VAL A 173 -9.08 -4.85 10.66
C VAL A 173 -9.53 -5.04 9.22
N LEU A 174 -8.94 -6.01 8.53
CA LEU A 174 -9.33 -6.49 7.21
C LEU A 174 -9.69 -7.98 7.31
N ALA A 175 -10.86 -8.37 6.87
CA ALA A 175 -11.31 -9.77 6.93
C ALA A 175 -11.25 -10.40 8.33
N GLY A 176 -11.40 -9.61 9.40
CA GLY A 176 -11.30 -10.07 10.79
C GLY A 176 -9.87 -10.21 11.32
N GLU A 177 -8.85 -9.88 10.52
CA GLU A 177 -7.45 -9.94 10.91
C GLU A 177 -6.87 -8.55 11.15
N HIS A 178 -5.93 -8.45 12.09
CA HIS A 178 -5.20 -7.20 12.33
C HIS A 178 -4.22 -6.95 11.19
N VAL A 179 -4.41 -5.84 10.52
CA VAL A 179 -3.56 -5.39 9.41
C VAL A 179 -3.06 -3.98 9.70
N THR A 180 -1.76 -3.78 9.51
CA THR A 180 -1.19 -2.43 9.51
C THR A 180 -0.55 -2.15 8.15
N VAL A 181 -0.91 -1.01 7.58
CA VAL A 181 -0.37 -0.51 6.32
C VAL A 181 0.59 0.62 6.62
N VAL A 182 1.80 0.53 6.09
CA VAL A 182 2.80 1.61 6.11
C VAL A 182 2.91 2.15 4.69
N VAL A 183 2.44 3.37 4.47
CA VAL A 183 2.56 4.04 3.18
C VAL A 183 3.77 4.97 3.23
N CYS A 184 4.65 4.86 2.25
CA CYS A 184 5.89 5.63 2.20
C CYS A 184 6.16 6.19 0.80
N HIS A 185 6.99 7.24 0.78
CA HIS A 185 7.59 7.77 -0.44
C HIS A 185 9.03 8.14 -0.10
N LEU A 186 9.97 7.28 -0.44
CA LEU A 186 11.38 7.47 -0.12
C LEU A 186 12.00 8.60 -0.95
N PRO A 187 13.13 9.16 -0.52
CA PRO A 187 13.84 10.21 -1.25
C PRO A 187 14.21 9.78 -2.67
N SER A 188 14.02 10.67 -3.63
CA SER A 188 14.30 10.37 -5.04
C SER A 188 15.79 10.07 -5.30
N ARG A 189 16.09 9.46 -6.45
CA ARG A 189 17.47 9.18 -6.89
C ARG A 189 18.33 10.43 -7.15
N PHE A 190 17.77 11.63 -7.08
CA PHE A 190 18.54 12.88 -7.01
C PHE A 190 19.28 13.01 -5.67
N SER A 191 18.77 12.36 -4.61
CA SER A 191 19.46 12.26 -3.32
C SER A 191 20.35 11.02 -3.27
N ASP A 192 21.35 11.05 -2.41
CA ASP A 192 22.23 9.90 -2.14
C ASP A 192 21.39 8.67 -1.70
N SER A 193 21.79 7.48 -2.12
CA SER A 193 21.13 6.21 -1.74
C SER A 193 21.08 5.99 -0.22
N PHE A 194 22.02 6.57 0.51
CA PHE A 194 22.04 6.56 1.98
C PHE A 194 20.69 6.95 2.59
N TYR A 195 20.02 7.99 2.05
CA TYR A 195 18.73 8.45 2.60
C TYR A 195 17.61 7.42 2.37
N ARG A 196 17.61 6.72 1.24
CA ARG A 196 16.63 5.64 0.96
C ARG A 196 16.89 4.43 1.84
N GLU A 197 18.15 4.04 2.02
CA GLU A 197 18.53 2.96 2.94
C GLU A 197 18.16 3.29 4.40
N GLN A 198 18.35 4.53 4.85
CA GLN A 198 17.91 4.99 6.17
C GLN A 198 16.39 4.93 6.33
N GLY A 199 15.65 5.40 5.33
CA GLY A 199 14.19 5.28 5.32
C GLY A 199 13.73 3.82 5.39
N ALA A 200 14.35 2.94 4.61
CA ALA A 200 14.06 1.51 4.59
C ALA A 200 14.31 0.84 5.96
N ARG A 201 15.42 1.18 6.64
CA ARG A 201 15.70 0.70 8.02
C ARG A 201 14.66 1.19 9.02
N GLN A 202 14.18 2.43 8.88
CA GLN A 202 13.13 2.96 9.74
C GLN A 202 11.78 2.27 9.51
N ILE A 203 11.43 2.00 8.25
CA ILE A 203 10.24 1.22 7.91
C ILE A 203 10.31 -0.18 8.53
N LEU A 204 11.47 -0.83 8.45
CA LEU A 204 11.71 -2.12 9.08
C LEU A 204 11.52 -2.05 10.60
N ALA A 205 12.05 -1.01 11.24
CA ALA A 205 11.89 -0.79 12.68
C ALA A 205 10.42 -0.52 13.08
N ILE A 206 9.66 0.19 12.23
CA ILE A 206 8.21 0.37 12.42
C ILE A 206 7.50 -0.98 12.40
N ARG A 207 7.76 -1.83 11.37
CA ARG A 207 7.22 -3.17 11.28
C ARG A 207 7.57 -4.01 12.51
N ASP A 208 8.83 -3.98 12.96
CA ASP A 208 9.29 -4.71 14.14
C ASP A 208 8.57 -4.24 15.42
N SER A 209 8.33 -2.93 15.55
CA SER A 209 7.56 -2.39 16.68
C SER A 209 6.11 -2.89 16.69
N ILE A 210 5.46 -2.87 15.52
CA ILE A 210 4.09 -3.37 15.36
C ILE A 210 4.00 -4.84 15.75
N GLN A 211 4.91 -5.68 15.24
CA GLN A 211 4.88 -7.13 15.49
C GLN A 211 5.40 -7.51 16.88
N ARG A 212 6.07 -6.60 17.59
CA ARG A 212 6.40 -6.77 19.02
C ARG A 212 5.16 -6.56 19.90
N GLU A 213 4.28 -5.64 19.51
CA GLU A 213 3.02 -5.39 20.23
C GLU A 213 1.96 -6.46 19.89
N ASP A 214 1.85 -6.84 18.62
CA ASP A 214 0.96 -7.89 18.13
C ASP A 214 1.67 -8.78 17.11
N LYS A 215 2.11 -9.95 17.56
CA LYS A 215 2.85 -10.92 16.73
C LYS A 215 2.03 -11.43 15.52
N ASN A 216 0.71 -11.36 15.60
CA ASN A 216 -0.18 -11.83 14.54
C ASN A 216 -0.52 -10.73 13.54
N CYS A 217 -0.18 -9.48 13.83
CA CYS A 217 -0.47 -8.37 12.94
C CYS A 217 0.22 -8.57 11.59
N LYS A 218 -0.57 -8.56 10.54
CA LYS A 218 -0.10 -8.59 9.14
C LYS A 218 0.31 -7.19 8.72
N VAL A 219 1.56 -7.00 8.30
CA VAL A 219 2.06 -5.69 7.90
C VAL A 219 2.24 -5.64 6.38
N LEU A 220 1.66 -4.61 5.76
CA LEU A 220 1.90 -4.20 4.38
C LEU A 220 2.77 -2.94 4.40
N VAL A 221 3.84 -2.95 3.61
CA VAL A 221 4.62 -1.74 3.30
C VAL A 221 4.41 -1.45 1.84
N MET A 222 3.88 -0.28 1.51
CA MET A 222 3.62 0.12 0.14
C MET A 222 4.09 1.54 -0.11
N GLY A 223 4.57 1.80 -1.31
CA GLY A 223 5.02 3.15 -1.63
C GLY A 223 5.86 3.24 -2.89
N ASP A 224 6.18 4.49 -3.24
CA ASP A 224 7.25 4.81 -4.17
C ASP A 224 8.58 4.74 -3.41
N MET A 225 9.30 3.66 -3.64
CA MET A 225 10.58 3.38 -2.98
C MET A 225 11.74 4.17 -3.61
N ASN A 226 11.53 4.74 -4.81
CA ASN A 226 12.56 5.39 -5.62
C ASN A 226 13.82 4.52 -5.84
N ASP A 227 13.69 3.24 -5.59
CA ASP A 227 14.69 2.18 -5.82
C ASP A 227 14.00 0.92 -6.34
N ASP A 228 14.74 0.14 -7.12
CA ASP A 228 14.27 -1.15 -7.61
C ASP A 228 14.30 -2.24 -6.50
N PRO A 229 13.54 -3.33 -6.64
CA PRO A 229 13.50 -4.40 -5.63
C PRO A 229 14.85 -5.02 -5.27
N MET A 230 15.85 -4.94 -6.16
CA MET A 230 17.20 -5.47 -5.94
C MET A 230 18.16 -4.46 -5.32
N ASP A 231 17.80 -3.17 -5.25
CA ASP A 231 18.65 -2.14 -4.66
C ASP A 231 18.84 -2.38 -3.15
N LYS A 232 19.94 -1.89 -2.60
CA LYS A 232 20.31 -2.13 -1.18
C LYS A 232 19.28 -1.66 -0.19
N SER A 233 18.57 -0.58 -0.49
CA SER A 233 17.48 -0.09 0.35
C SER A 233 16.37 -1.14 0.51
N MET A 234 16.04 -1.88 -0.56
CA MET A 234 14.98 -2.90 -0.56
C MET A 234 15.51 -4.27 -0.13
N SER A 235 16.60 -4.74 -0.73
CA SER A 235 17.10 -6.11 -0.54
C SER A 235 17.82 -6.31 0.82
N GLU A 236 18.55 -5.29 1.30
CA GLU A 236 19.35 -5.35 2.53
C GLU A 236 18.69 -4.57 3.68
N ALA A 237 18.42 -3.26 3.49
CA ALA A 237 17.94 -2.40 4.57
C ALA A 237 16.50 -2.72 4.99
N LEU A 238 15.59 -2.95 4.05
CA LEU A 238 14.21 -3.40 4.30
C LEU A 238 14.10 -4.93 4.41
N ARG A 239 15.17 -5.67 4.11
CA ARG A 239 15.25 -7.12 4.14
C ARG A 239 14.23 -7.81 3.20
N GLY A 240 13.97 -7.21 2.05
CA GLY A 240 13.08 -7.74 1.03
C GLY A 240 13.63 -9.02 0.39
N LYS A 241 12.84 -10.09 0.35
CA LYS A 241 13.18 -11.37 -0.27
C LYS A 241 12.37 -11.61 -1.52
N ALA A 242 13.03 -12.02 -2.59
CA ALA A 242 12.42 -12.33 -3.89
C ALA A 242 11.64 -13.65 -3.87
N ASN A 243 12.05 -14.60 -3.05
CA ASN A 243 11.47 -15.94 -3.00
C ASN A 243 10.77 -16.16 -1.66
N ILE A 244 9.54 -16.62 -1.71
CA ILE A 244 8.70 -16.87 -0.54
C ILE A 244 9.36 -17.84 0.48
N ASN A 245 10.10 -18.84 -0.02
CA ASN A 245 10.76 -19.84 0.81
C ASN A 245 12.00 -19.32 1.55
N GLU A 246 12.51 -18.14 1.16
CA GLU A 246 13.66 -17.48 1.80
C GLU A 246 13.24 -16.49 2.88
N VAL A 247 11.93 -16.24 3.04
CA VAL A 247 11.41 -15.28 4.01
C VAL A 247 11.52 -15.86 5.42
N ALA A 248 12.53 -15.42 6.16
CA ALA A 248 12.71 -15.77 7.57
C ALA A 248 11.89 -14.83 8.47
N GLU A 249 11.91 -15.11 9.78
CA GLU A 249 11.36 -14.18 10.77
C GLU A 249 12.10 -12.85 10.70
N GLY A 250 11.36 -11.77 10.64
CA GLY A 250 11.94 -10.44 10.51
C GLY A 250 12.29 -10.02 9.07
N ASP A 251 12.04 -10.84 8.05
CA ASP A 251 12.14 -10.43 6.64
C ASP A 251 10.80 -9.92 6.10
N MET A 252 10.88 -9.21 4.97
CA MET A 252 9.72 -8.84 4.15
C MET A 252 9.74 -9.65 2.85
N TYR A 253 8.60 -10.10 2.38
CA TYR A 253 8.48 -10.66 1.05
C TYR A 253 8.25 -9.54 0.03
N ASN A 254 9.06 -9.52 -1.03
CA ASN A 254 8.93 -8.57 -2.14
C ASN A 254 8.57 -9.32 -3.43
N PRO A 255 7.27 -9.45 -3.77
CA PRO A 255 6.85 -10.13 -4.99
C PRO A 255 7.30 -9.42 -6.27
N TRP A 256 7.51 -8.10 -6.22
CA TRP A 256 7.84 -7.25 -7.35
C TRP A 256 9.22 -7.50 -7.94
N TYR A 257 10.13 -8.12 -7.17
CA TYR A 257 11.44 -8.52 -7.65
C TYR A 257 11.34 -9.37 -8.93
N ASN A 258 10.47 -10.36 -8.93
CA ASN A 258 10.27 -11.25 -10.07
C ASN A 258 9.51 -10.56 -11.21
N VAL A 259 8.61 -9.64 -10.93
CA VAL A 259 7.89 -8.86 -11.94
C VAL A 259 8.88 -8.04 -12.78
N LEU A 260 9.81 -7.33 -12.13
CA LEU A 260 10.82 -6.57 -12.87
C LEU A 260 11.82 -7.48 -13.61
N THR A 261 12.37 -8.50 -12.91
CA THR A 261 13.50 -9.28 -13.45
C THR A 261 13.10 -10.36 -14.46
N LYS A 262 11.89 -10.94 -14.35
CA LYS A 262 11.42 -12.02 -15.20
C LYS A 262 10.43 -11.57 -16.25
N GLU A 263 9.59 -10.61 -15.92
CA GLU A 263 8.51 -10.14 -16.79
C GLU A 263 8.88 -8.84 -17.50
N GLY A 264 9.92 -8.13 -17.01
CA GLY A 264 10.37 -6.86 -17.57
C GLY A 264 9.38 -5.71 -17.39
N VAL A 265 8.44 -5.85 -16.45
CA VAL A 265 7.43 -4.83 -16.12
C VAL A 265 7.94 -3.91 -15.05
N GLY A 266 7.81 -2.61 -15.27
CA GLY A 266 8.15 -1.56 -14.32
C GLY A 266 7.02 -0.55 -14.17
N THR A 267 7.12 0.28 -13.13
CA THR A 267 6.15 1.35 -12.86
C THR A 267 6.60 2.70 -13.39
N LEU A 268 7.90 2.85 -13.68
CA LEU A 268 8.48 4.08 -14.20
C LEU A 268 9.54 3.78 -15.26
N GLN A 269 9.50 4.51 -16.38
CA GLN A 269 10.59 4.51 -17.34
C GLN A 269 11.57 5.66 -17.02
N PHE A 270 12.79 5.33 -16.65
CA PHE A 270 13.83 6.28 -16.33
C PHE A 270 15.11 5.97 -17.12
N GLN A 271 15.69 6.98 -17.79
CA GLN A 271 16.90 6.86 -18.61
C GLN A 271 16.84 5.71 -19.64
N GLY A 272 15.67 5.46 -20.22
CA GLY A 272 15.48 4.45 -21.25
C GLY A 272 15.29 3.02 -20.74
N SER A 273 15.28 2.80 -19.42
CA SER A 273 15.04 1.51 -18.77
C SER A 273 13.78 1.54 -17.92
N TRP A 274 13.07 0.40 -17.85
CA TRP A 274 12.00 0.23 -16.89
C TRP A 274 12.57 0.03 -15.49
N ASN A 275 12.05 0.75 -14.53
CA ASN A 275 12.30 0.63 -13.11
C ASN A 275 10.98 0.32 -12.38
N LEU A 276 11.04 -0.36 -11.26
CA LEU A 276 9.88 -0.72 -10.47
C LEU A 276 10.00 -0.07 -9.08
N PHE A 277 9.62 1.20 -9.00
CA PHE A 277 9.73 1.99 -7.77
C PHE A 277 8.51 1.87 -6.88
N ASP A 278 7.33 1.66 -7.47
CA ASP A 278 6.09 1.46 -6.74
C ASP A 278 5.99 -0.01 -6.33
N GLN A 279 6.09 -0.27 -5.04
CA GLN A 279 6.17 -1.63 -4.51
C GLN A 279 5.23 -1.84 -3.33
N ILE A 280 4.76 -3.07 -3.18
CA ILE A 280 4.02 -3.55 -2.00
C ILE A 280 4.77 -4.75 -1.45
N LEU A 281 5.29 -4.64 -0.22
CA LEU A 281 6.00 -5.70 0.48
C LEU A 281 5.14 -6.23 1.64
N LEU A 282 5.28 -7.51 1.90
CA LEU A 282 4.46 -8.22 2.88
C LEU A 282 5.33 -8.77 4.01
N SER A 283 4.88 -8.61 5.26
CA SER A 283 5.50 -9.33 6.38
C SER A 283 5.26 -10.84 6.27
N LYS A 284 6.10 -11.63 6.93
CA LYS A 284 6.00 -13.10 6.92
C LYS A 284 4.60 -13.62 7.29
N ASN A 285 3.85 -12.90 8.12
CA ASN A 285 2.51 -13.28 8.58
C ASN A 285 1.46 -13.39 7.46
N TRP A 286 1.74 -12.82 6.28
CA TRP A 286 0.94 -13.03 5.07
C TRP A 286 1.19 -14.38 4.39
N LEU A 287 2.20 -15.13 4.85
CA LEU A 287 2.61 -16.41 4.31
C LEU A 287 2.16 -17.50 5.28
N ASN A 288 1.45 -18.50 4.79
CA ASN A 288 1.04 -19.60 5.67
C ASN A 288 2.20 -20.57 5.94
N ALA A 289 2.03 -21.45 6.96
CA ALA A 289 3.06 -22.39 7.41
C ALA A 289 3.56 -23.37 6.33
N ASN A 290 2.79 -23.54 5.24
CA ASN A 290 3.12 -24.44 4.13
C ASN A 290 3.77 -23.69 2.95
N GLY A 291 4.10 -22.40 3.11
CA GLY A 291 4.65 -21.57 2.04
C GLY A 291 3.64 -21.20 0.95
N SER A 292 2.35 -21.53 1.12
CA SER A 292 1.31 -21.05 0.24
C SER A 292 0.96 -19.59 0.57
N LYS A 293 0.54 -18.87 -0.45
CA LYS A 293 0.31 -17.43 -0.37
C LYS A 293 -1.11 -17.16 0.15
N ASP A 294 -1.23 -16.21 1.08
CA ASP A 294 -2.51 -15.55 1.33
C ASP A 294 -2.73 -14.35 0.39
N TYR A 295 -1.97 -14.26 -0.71
CA TYR A 295 -2.03 -13.18 -1.69
C TYR A 295 -1.69 -13.69 -3.10
N THR A 296 -2.05 -12.89 -4.12
CA THR A 296 -1.56 -13.00 -5.51
C THR A 296 -1.18 -11.61 -6.02
N THR A 297 -0.12 -11.51 -6.80
CA THR A 297 0.22 -10.30 -7.55
C THR A 297 -0.50 -10.34 -8.89
N LEU A 298 -0.96 -9.19 -9.34
CA LEU A 298 -1.63 -8.96 -10.62
C LEU A 298 -0.83 -7.98 -11.43
#